data_7b37af130587698c8a5b6f8f5d11384e
#
_entry.id   7b37af130587698c8a5b6f8f5d11384e
#
_cell.length_a   1.000
_cell.length_b   1.000
_cell.length_c   1.000
_cell.angle_alpha   90.00
_cell.angle_beta   90.00
_cell.angle_gamma   90.00
#
_symmetry.space_group_name_H-M   'P 1'
#
loop_
_entity.id
_entity.type
_entity.pdbx_description
1 polymer ?
#
loop_
_entity_poly.entity_id
_entity_poly.type
_entity_poly.pdbx_seq_one_letter_code
_entity_poly.pdbx_strand_id
1 'polypeptide(L)'
;MTVYVVGLDGADWLLLRPWIEEGHLPAFSRILDDGVAGDLESTLPPVTFPAWKCYSTGKTPGKLGVYEWFAYDRRTNEIAANDASDFRSREYWDVLADHGHRAGVVNMPTTHPADAGGRTADDGVFVVAGSPASERKQFTAPDSLKDDLLEAIPAYRVKPDLVLDEATPDELVAEATALFEQRFRTATWLADERDCDLVHTTLFATDTLQHRLWDRPEKLRAAYERVDDLLADLLERDDAEAVVLMSDHGFVEINEIFLVNQWLLERGDLAIKESETRDLLATVGLTEERLKHLVDRLGLVNLAQSLVPESAQRFFPSESGRIAIQDAAIDWERTKAVSLGRGPIYVNWDAFSSDNAVTRYASELAADLEALETPAGDPVATTVYDPADVYTGDRPRGPDLLVEYAPGVDAPEAIGGAVFGETTEWLATHRRTGVFAAWGEDVAEGSADLELYDLAPTLLHYLGVPVPEDVDGDVRFDVLTGEPAEQSIERGPPTATVTRRRGAGEEVEETLRELGYME
;
A
#
# COMPACT_ATOMS: atom_id res chain seq x y z
N MET A 1 -7.60 9.02 -28.16
CA MET A 1 -6.33 9.39 -27.49
C MET A 1 -6.48 8.96 -26.04
N THR A 2 -5.46 8.39 -25.45
CA THR A 2 -5.54 7.77 -24.12
C THR A 2 -4.40 8.28 -23.23
N VAL A 3 -4.71 8.70 -22.01
CA VAL A 3 -3.73 8.96 -20.95
C VAL A 3 -3.44 7.66 -20.23
N TYR A 4 -2.19 7.22 -20.21
CA TYR A 4 -1.76 6.04 -19.48
C TYR A 4 -1.06 6.43 -18.19
N VAL A 5 -1.54 5.91 -17.06
CA VAL A 5 -0.89 6.05 -15.75
C VAL A 5 -0.33 4.69 -15.35
N VAL A 6 1.00 4.60 -15.23
CA VAL A 6 1.71 3.39 -14.83
C VAL A 6 2.21 3.57 -13.40
N GLY A 7 1.56 2.90 -12.47
CA GLY A 7 1.94 2.85 -11.08
C GLY A 7 3.00 1.77 -10.85
N LEU A 8 4.15 2.17 -10.36
CA LEU A 8 5.29 1.31 -10.02
C LEU A 8 5.38 1.24 -8.50
N ASP A 9 4.70 0.27 -7.89
CA ASP A 9 4.60 0.17 -6.43
C ASP A 9 5.99 0.18 -5.77
N GLY A 10 6.23 1.16 -4.90
CA GLY A 10 7.48 1.33 -4.20
C GLY A 10 8.69 1.74 -5.05
N ALA A 11 8.53 2.15 -6.32
CA ALA A 11 9.68 2.55 -7.13
C ALA A 11 10.43 3.75 -6.53
N ASP A 12 11.75 3.74 -6.69
CA ASP A 12 12.62 4.73 -6.09
C ASP A 12 13.72 5.20 -7.05
N TRP A 13 13.98 6.52 -7.04
CA TRP A 13 15.07 7.12 -7.81
C TRP A 13 16.46 6.64 -7.39
N LEU A 14 16.64 6.14 -6.15
CA LEU A 14 17.90 5.54 -5.70
C LEU A 14 18.31 4.33 -6.54
N LEU A 15 17.33 3.58 -7.06
CA LEU A 15 17.55 2.44 -7.94
C LEU A 15 17.53 2.87 -9.42
N LEU A 16 16.52 3.66 -9.83
CA LEU A 16 16.26 3.93 -11.23
C LEU A 16 17.30 4.86 -11.87
N ARG A 17 17.70 5.96 -11.21
CA ARG A 17 18.63 6.94 -11.79
C ARG A 17 19.97 6.32 -12.20
N PRO A 18 20.67 5.50 -11.36
CA PRO A 18 21.88 4.83 -11.78
C PRO A 18 21.71 3.95 -13.02
N TRP A 19 20.62 3.19 -13.10
CA TRP A 19 20.35 2.32 -14.25
C TRP A 19 20.00 3.09 -15.53
N ILE A 20 19.32 4.23 -15.41
CA ILE A 20 19.07 5.17 -16.53
C ILE A 20 20.39 5.75 -17.04
N GLU A 21 21.24 6.26 -16.14
CA GLU A 21 22.56 6.85 -16.48
C GLU A 21 23.51 5.82 -17.10
N GLU A 22 23.42 4.56 -16.70
CA GLU A 22 24.17 3.44 -17.27
C GLU A 22 23.60 2.97 -18.63
N GLY A 23 22.41 3.46 -19.03
CA GLY A 23 21.76 3.14 -20.30
C GLY A 23 20.99 1.81 -20.30
N HIS A 24 20.65 1.29 -19.12
CA HIS A 24 19.86 0.06 -18.97
C HIS A 24 18.36 0.28 -19.17
N LEU A 25 17.86 1.52 -18.99
CA LEU A 25 16.45 1.89 -19.02
C LEU A 25 16.21 3.03 -20.05
N PRO A 26 16.32 2.73 -21.37
CA PRO A 26 16.22 3.77 -22.41
C PRO A 26 14.82 4.39 -22.55
N ALA A 27 13.73 3.66 -22.25
CA ALA A 27 12.39 4.23 -22.29
C ALA A 27 12.14 5.18 -21.13
N PHE A 28 12.62 4.84 -19.91
CA PHE A 28 12.65 5.79 -18.81
C PHE A 28 13.48 7.04 -19.16
N SER A 29 14.68 6.86 -19.75
CA SER A 29 15.52 7.99 -20.18
C SER A 29 14.76 8.93 -21.12
N ARG A 30 14.04 8.36 -22.11
CA ARG A 30 13.22 9.13 -23.05
C ARG A 30 12.14 9.96 -22.32
N ILE A 31 11.45 9.36 -21.35
CA ILE A 31 10.41 10.05 -20.57
C ILE A 31 11.02 11.23 -19.78
N LEU A 32 12.21 11.02 -19.20
CA LEU A 32 12.90 12.06 -18.44
C LEU A 32 13.49 13.16 -19.33
N ASP A 33 13.97 12.82 -20.52
CA ASP A 33 14.64 13.74 -21.45
C ASP A 33 13.63 14.61 -22.21
N ASP A 34 12.48 14.05 -22.59
CA ASP A 34 11.44 14.68 -23.42
C ASP A 34 10.18 15.05 -22.59
N GLY A 35 10.22 14.98 -21.27
CA GLY A 35 9.10 15.26 -20.38
C GLY A 35 9.53 15.88 -19.05
N VAL A 36 8.74 15.68 -18.01
CA VAL A 36 8.98 16.20 -16.66
C VAL A 36 9.14 15.07 -15.66
N ALA A 37 10.11 15.20 -14.74
CA ALA A 37 10.31 14.21 -13.68
C ALA A 37 10.76 14.86 -12.37
N GLY A 38 10.45 14.22 -11.24
CA GLY A 38 10.87 14.68 -9.92
C GLY A 38 10.52 13.71 -8.82
N ASP A 39 10.66 14.15 -7.60
CA ASP A 39 10.26 13.40 -6.43
C ASP A 39 8.74 13.44 -6.24
N LEU A 40 8.14 12.32 -5.82
CA LEU A 40 6.74 12.23 -5.45
C LEU A 40 6.64 11.95 -3.95
N GLU A 41 6.22 12.96 -3.20
CA GLU A 41 6.07 12.82 -1.76
C GLU A 41 4.80 12.04 -1.41
N SER A 42 4.96 10.91 -0.75
CA SER A 42 3.87 10.03 -0.35
C SER A 42 3.12 10.54 0.88
N THR A 43 2.11 9.77 1.29
CA THR A 43 1.38 9.96 2.54
C THR A 43 2.28 9.76 3.75
N LEU A 44 1.79 10.11 4.92
CA LEU A 44 2.37 9.72 6.22
C LEU A 44 1.33 8.86 6.98
N PRO A 45 1.62 7.59 7.29
CA PRO A 45 2.79 6.81 6.88
C PRO A 45 2.80 6.50 5.37
N PRO A 46 3.97 6.19 4.79
CA PRO A 46 4.09 5.80 3.38
C PRO A 46 3.74 4.32 3.22
N VAL A 47 2.46 4.00 3.37
CA VAL A 47 1.93 2.64 3.31
C VAL A 47 1.07 2.48 2.07
N THR A 48 1.31 1.43 1.31
CA THR A 48 0.67 1.10 0.04
C THR A 48 -0.85 1.32 0.06
N PHE A 49 -1.55 0.74 1.05
CA PHE A 49 -3.01 0.72 1.04
C PHE A 49 -3.65 2.11 1.14
N PRO A 50 -3.32 3.00 2.11
CA PRO A 50 -3.82 4.37 2.08
C PRO A 50 -3.23 5.20 0.94
N ALA A 51 -1.95 5.00 0.56
CA ALA A 51 -1.29 5.82 -0.45
C ALA A 51 -1.95 5.73 -1.82
N TRP A 52 -2.24 4.52 -2.33
CA TRP A 52 -2.97 4.35 -3.59
C TRP A 52 -4.35 5.03 -3.58
N LYS A 53 -5.02 5.04 -2.43
CA LYS A 53 -6.31 5.71 -2.31
C LYS A 53 -6.19 7.22 -2.24
N CYS A 54 -5.15 7.71 -1.59
CA CYS A 54 -4.83 9.14 -1.57
C CYS A 54 -4.51 9.66 -2.97
N TYR A 55 -3.71 8.91 -3.74
CA TYR A 55 -3.48 9.17 -5.17
C TYR A 55 -4.80 9.26 -5.94
N SER A 56 -5.65 8.23 -5.82
CA SER A 56 -6.86 8.14 -6.66
C SER A 56 -7.96 9.11 -6.30
N THR A 57 -7.88 9.75 -5.13
CA THR A 57 -8.91 10.69 -4.65
C THR A 57 -8.44 12.13 -4.52
N GLY A 58 -7.12 12.36 -4.53
CA GLY A 58 -6.52 13.66 -4.21
C GLY A 58 -6.73 14.09 -2.76
N LYS A 59 -6.91 13.13 -1.83
CA LYS A 59 -7.26 13.39 -0.42
C LYS A 59 -6.32 12.70 0.54
N THR A 60 -6.10 13.32 1.68
CA THR A 60 -5.31 12.75 2.78
C THR A 60 -6.05 11.62 3.51
N PRO A 61 -5.33 10.74 4.21
CA PRO A 61 -5.91 9.70 5.06
C PRO A 61 -6.95 10.24 6.06
N GLY A 62 -6.80 11.48 6.54
CA GLY A 62 -7.73 12.12 7.45
C GLY A 62 -9.15 12.29 6.91
N LYS A 63 -9.30 12.62 5.62
CA LYS A 63 -10.60 12.67 4.94
C LYS A 63 -11.11 11.28 4.58
N LEU A 64 -10.21 10.37 4.18
CA LEU A 64 -10.56 9.01 3.76
C LEU A 64 -10.98 8.12 4.93
N GLY A 65 -10.39 8.32 6.11
CA GLY A 65 -10.66 7.54 7.32
C GLY A 65 -9.93 6.20 7.39
N VAL A 66 -8.91 6.00 6.54
CA VAL A 66 -8.06 4.80 6.48
C VAL A 66 -6.61 5.24 6.50
N TYR A 67 -5.81 4.65 7.41
CA TYR A 67 -4.43 5.08 7.70
C TYR A 67 -3.42 3.94 7.54
N GLU A 68 -3.90 2.70 7.48
CA GLU A 68 -3.09 1.49 7.41
C GLU A 68 -3.94 0.33 6.86
N TRP A 69 -3.35 -0.83 6.62
CA TRP A 69 -4.07 -2.05 6.26
C TRP A 69 -5.11 -2.45 7.33
N PHE A 70 -4.85 -2.14 8.60
CA PHE A 70 -5.73 -2.43 9.71
C PHE A 70 -6.33 -1.17 10.33
N ALA A 71 -7.54 -1.29 10.83
CA ALA A 71 -8.23 -0.26 11.59
C ALA A 71 -8.54 -0.72 13.01
N TYR A 72 -8.44 0.20 13.96
CA TYR A 72 -8.87 -0.01 15.32
C TYR A 72 -10.21 0.69 15.59
N ASP A 73 -11.23 -0.07 15.99
CA ASP A 73 -12.49 0.50 16.45
C ASP A 73 -12.46 0.66 17.99
N ARG A 74 -12.25 1.89 18.44
CA ARG A 74 -12.20 2.24 19.88
C ARG A 74 -13.47 1.90 20.65
N ARG A 75 -14.63 1.73 19.99
CA ARG A 75 -15.90 1.42 20.67
C ARG A 75 -16.05 -0.05 21.02
N THR A 76 -15.46 -0.91 20.23
CA THR A 76 -15.52 -2.37 20.39
C THR A 76 -14.18 -2.96 20.81
N ASN A 77 -13.10 -2.19 20.73
CA ASN A 77 -11.73 -2.63 20.91
C ASN A 77 -11.36 -3.77 19.93
N GLU A 78 -11.85 -3.67 18.69
CA GLU A 78 -11.56 -4.63 17.63
C GLU A 78 -10.56 -4.04 16.65
N ILE A 79 -9.62 -4.88 16.21
CA ILE A 79 -8.72 -4.63 15.10
C ILE A 79 -9.22 -5.45 13.92
N ALA A 80 -9.37 -4.83 12.75
CA ALA A 80 -9.86 -5.50 11.56
C ALA A 80 -9.18 -4.94 10.31
N ALA A 81 -8.97 -5.78 9.30
CA ALA A 81 -8.46 -5.36 8.01
C ALA A 81 -9.44 -4.42 7.29
N ASN A 82 -8.88 -3.43 6.60
CA ASN A 82 -9.61 -2.52 5.73
C ASN A 82 -9.75 -3.11 4.32
N ASP A 83 -10.84 -2.74 3.63
CA ASP A 83 -11.03 -3.02 2.20
C ASP A 83 -11.45 -1.75 1.43
N ALA A 84 -11.68 -1.87 0.10
CA ALA A 84 -12.11 -0.74 -0.73
C ALA A 84 -13.39 -0.06 -0.22
N SER A 85 -14.22 -0.77 0.56
CA SER A 85 -15.47 -0.25 1.10
C SER A 85 -15.32 0.64 2.34
N ASP A 86 -14.15 0.68 2.95
CA ASP A 86 -13.89 1.48 4.15
C ASP A 86 -13.54 2.95 3.82
N PHE A 87 -13.08 3.22 2.62
CA PHE A 87 -12.75 4.58 2.18
C PHE A 87 -14.00 5.43 1.90
N ARG A 88 -13.94 6.69 2.26
CA ARG A 88 -15.09 7.61 2.25
C ARG A 88 -15.12 8.58 1.09
N SER A 89 -14.58 8.21 -0.04
CA SER A 89 -14.53 9.06 -1.23
C SER A 89 -14.70 8.26 -2.49
N ARG A 90 -15.18 8.93 -3.53
CA ARG A 90 -15.10 8.46 -4.92
C ARG A 90 -13.71 8.79 -5.45
N GLU A 91 -13.24 7.97 -6.37
CA GLU A 91 -11.99 8.13 -7.09
C GLU A 91 -12.14 9.10 -8.27
N TYR A 92 -11.01 9.64 -8.78
CA TYR A 92 -11.02 10.58 -9.91
C TYR A 92 -11.60 9.97 -11.20
N TRP A 93 -11.45 8.68 -11.43
CA TRP A 93 -12.06 8.01 -12.59
C TRP A 93 -13.59 7.92 -12.52
N ASP A 94 -14.19 7.89 -11.32
CA ASP A 94 -15.64 8.02 -11.17
C ASP A 94 -16.09 9.45 -11.55
N VAL A 95 -15.27 10.46 -11.25
CA VAL A 95 -15.52 11.86 -11.64
C VAL A 95 -15.37 12.03 -13.15
N LEU A 96 -14.36 11.41 -13.77
CA LEU A 96 -14.21 11.38 -15.23
C LEU A 96 -15.46 10.81 -15.90
N ALA A 97 -15.96 9.68 -15.39
CA ALA A 97 -17.13 9.01 -15.93
C ALA A 97 -18.42 9.84 -15.81
N ASP A 98 -18.62 10.58 -14.70
CA ASP A 98 -19.74 11.52 -14.55
C ASP A 98 -19.73 12.63 -15.63
N HIS A 99 -18.57 12.90 -16.24
CA HIS A 99 -18.39 13.90 -17.30
C HIS A 99 -18.28 13.28 -18.70
N GLY A 100 -18.58 11.98 -18.83
CA GLY A 100 -18.68 11.28 -20.11
C GLY A 100 -17.38 10.66 -20.62
N HIS A 101 -16.30 10.71 -19.84
CA HIS A 101 -15.06 9.99 -20.11
C HIS A 101 -15.17 8.51 -19.72
N ARG A 102 -14.29 7.69 -20.31
CA ARG A 102 -14.18 6.27 -20.00
C ARG A 102 -12.83 5.98 -19.36
N ALA A 103 -12.84 5.21 -18.28
CA ALA A 103 -11.61 4.92 -17.54
C ALA A 103 -11.42 3.43 -17.29
N GLY A 104 -10.20 2.94 -17.50
CA GLY A 104 -9.75 1.61 -17.13
C GLY A 104 -8.85 1.64 -15.89
N VAL A 105 -9.06 0.71 -14.95
CA VAL A 105 -8.21 0.59 -13.74
C VAL A 105 -7.79 -0.86 -13.61
N VAL A 106 -6.47 -1.10 -13.66
CA VAL A 106 -5.90 -2.44 -13.70
C VAL A 106 -5.00 -2.67 -12.49
N ASN A 107 -5.36 -3.63 -11.69
CA ASN A 107 -4.55 -4.19 -10.60
C ASN A 107 -4.11 -3.19 -9.52
N MET A 108 -4.78 -2.05 -9.38
CA MET A 108 -4.46 -1.13 -8.28
C MET A 108 -4.86 -1.76 -6.94
N PRO A 109 -3.97 -1.83 -5.95
CA PRO A 109 -4.35 -2.15 -4.57
C PRO A 109 -5.49 -1.24 -4.14
N THR A 110 -6.31 -1.63 -3.18
CA THR A 110 -7.48 -0.83 -2.73
C THR A 110 -8.71 -0.86 -3.65
N THR A 111 -8.69 -1.63 -4.74
CA THR A 111 -9.85 -1.76 -5.63
C THR A 111 -10.67 -3.03 -5.41
N HIS A 112 -10.36 -3.79 -4.34
CA HIS A 112 -11.16 -4.96 -3.95
C HIS A 112 -12.07 -4.63 -2.74
N PRO A 113 -13.38 -4.98 -2.82
CA PRO A 113 -14.12 -5.53 -3.96
C PRO A 113 -14.29 -4.52 -5.11
N ALA A 114 -14.22 -5.00 -6.36
CA ALA A 114 -14.22 -4.16 -7.56
C ALA A 114 -15.48 -3.29 -7.73
N ASP A 115 -16.61 -3.78 -7.22
CA ASP A 115 -17.91 -3.09 -7.25
C ASP A 115 -18.13 -2.15 -6.06
N ALA A 116 -17.10 -1.88 -5.27
CA ALA A 116 -17.20 -1.06 -4.06
C ALA A 116 -17.81 0.34 -4.30
N GLY A 117 -17.80 0.85 -5.53
CA GLY A 117 -18.51 2.07 -5.96
C GLY A 117 -19.94 1.84 -6.42
N GLY A 118 -20.44 0.60 -6.48
CA GLY A 118 -21.73 0.25 -7.08
C GLY A 118 -21.74 0.38 -8.62
N ARG A 119 -20.57 0.21 -9.25
CA ARG A 119 -20.34 0.40 -10.70
C ARG A 119 -21.11 -0.58 -11.55
N THR A 120 -21.66 -0.11 -12.66
CA THR A 120 -22.40 -0.89 -13.66
C THR A 120 -21.75 -0.77 -15.03
N ALA A 121 -22.18 -1.59 -15.98
CA ALA A 121 -21.64 -1.58 -17.35
C ALA A 121 -21.79 -0.23 -18.07
N ASP A 122 -22.74 0.60 -17.65
CA ASP A 122 -23.07 1.87 -18.30
C ASP A 122 -22.31 3.06 -17.68
N ASP A 123 -21.59 2.85 -16.58
CA ASP A 123 -20.95 3.95 -15.82
C ASP A 123 -19.62 4.43 -16.43
N GLY A 124 -19.09 3.77 -17.46
CA GLY A 124 -17.85 4.17 -18.14
C GLY A 124 -16.56 3.84 -17.39
N VAL A 125 -16.62 3.20 -16.23
CA VAL A 125 -15.45 2.77 -15.45
C VAL A 125 -15.29 1.25 -15.50
N PHE A 126 -14.11 0.78 -15.88
CA PHE A 126 -13.76 -0.63 -16.00
C PHE A 126 -12.66 -0.98 -15.00
N VAL A 127 -12.98 -1.74 -13.96
CA VAL A 127 -12.04 -2.13 -12.91
C VAL A 127 -11.69 -3.60 -13.03
N VAL A 128 -10.40 -3.89 -13.12
CA VAL A 128 -9.81 -5.20 -12.87
C VAL A 128 -9.06 -5.06 -11.54
N ALA A 129 -9.65 -5.56 -10.46
CA ALA A 129 -9.17 -5.32 -9.11
C ALA A 129 -7.77 -5.90 -8.87
N GLY A 130 -6.98 -5.18 -8.08
CA GLY A 130 -5.69 -5.62 -7.58
C GLY A 130 -5.80 -6.42 -6.29
N SER A 131 -4.64 -6.73 -5.70
CA SER A 131 -4.57 -7.36 -4.37
C SER A 131 -5.46 -6.61 -3.36
N PRO A 132 -6.21 -7.32 -2.50
CA PRO A 132 -6.21 -8.76 -2.25
C PRO A 132 -7.25 -9.58 -3.06
N ALA A 133 -7.70 -9.10 -4.21
CA ALA A 133 -8.65 -9.82 -5.05
C ALA A 133 -8.12 -11.20 -5.50
N SER A 134 -9.05 -12.08 -5.88
CA SER A 134 -8.73 -13.40 -6.42
C SER A 134 -9.51 -13.64 -7.72
N GLU A 135 -8.84 -14.15 -8.75
CA GLU A 135 -9.46 -14.52 -10.03
C GLU A 135 -10.48 -15.65 -9.89
N ARG A 136 -10.45 -16.39 -8.77
CA ARG A 136 -11.44 -17.44 -8.45
C ARG A 136 -12.80 -16.88 -8.12
N LYS A 137 -12.86 -15.61 -7.70
CA LYS A 137 -14.08 -14.87 -7.35
C LYS A 137 -14.40 -13.81 -8.40
N GLN A 138 -15.34 -12.94 -8.12
CA GLN A 138 -15.60 -11.74 -8.91
C GLN A 138 -14.53 -10.69 -8.56
N PHE A 139 -13.70 -10.34 -9.55
CA PHE A 139 -12.60 -9.38 -9.38
C PHE A 139 -12.65 -8.23 -10.38
N THR A 140 -13.76 -8.11 -11.12
CA THR A 140 -13.94 -7.02 -12.09
C THR A 140 -15.24 -6.25 -11.82
N ALA A 141 -15.27 -5.01 -12.27
CA ALA A 141 -16.49 -4.21 -12.40
C ALA A 141 -16.48 -3.50 -13.76
N PRO A 142 -17.55 -3.63 -14.56
CA PRO A 142 -18.74 -4.44 -14.32
C PRO A 142 -18.45 -5.96 -14.32
N ASP A 143 -19.36 -6.77 -13.78
CA ASP A 143 -19.19 -8.23 -13.69
C ASP A 143 -18.92 -8.90 -15.04
N SER A 144 -19.56 -8.42 -16.10
CA SER A 144 -19.38 -8.92 -17.48
C SER A 144 -17.97 -8.74 -18.03
N LEU A 145 -17.19 -7.81 -17.48
CA LEU A 145 -15.81 -7.56 -17.89
C LEU A 145 -14.90 -8.78 -17.66
N LYS A 146 -15.22 -9.62 -16.66
CA LYS A 146 -14.44 -10.80 -16.33
C LYS A 146 -14.36 -11.80 -17.48
N ASP A 147 -15.49 -12.11 -18.10
CA ASP A 147 -15.52 -13.08 -19.19
C ASP A 147 -14.76 -12.55 -20.42
N ASP A 148 -14.96 -11.27 -20.76
CA ASP A 148 -14.26 -10.62 -21.86
C ASP A 148 -12.75 -10.57 -21.64
N LEU A 149 -12.32 -10.24 -20.40
CA LEU A 149 -10.91 -10.22 -20.01
C LEU A 149 -10.29 -11.61 -20.13
N LEU A 150 -10.94 -12.66 -19.63
CA LEU A 150 -10.41 -14.02 -19.67
C LEU A 150 -10.42 -14.61 -21.09
N GLU A 151 -11.27 -14.13 -21.99
CA GLU A 151 -11.20 -14.46 -23.42
C GLU A 151 -9.98 -13.79 -24.08
N ALA A 152 -9.75 -12.49 -23.79
CA ALA A 152 -8.63 -11.72 -24.37
C ALA A 152 -7.27 -12.10 -23.78
N ILE A 153 -7.23 -12.38 -22.48
CA ILE A 153 -6.01 -12.71 -21.72
C ILE A 153 -6.24 -14.00 -20.93
N PRO A 154 -6.12 -15.16 -21.60
CA PRO A 154 -6.27 -16.45 -20.95
C PRO A 154 -5.27 -16.62 -19.81
N ALA A 155 -5.70 -17.22 -18.71
CA ALA A 155 -4.92 -17.40 -17.48
C ALA A 155 -4.45 -16.07 -16.84
N TYR A 156 -5.29 -15.01 -16.90
CA TYR A 156 -5.05 -13.79 -16.13
C TYR A 156 -4.95 -14.12 -14.63
N ARG A 157 -3.96 -13.53 -13.97
CA ARG A 157 -3.72 -13.70 -12.54
C ARG A 157 -3.70 -12.34 -11.84
N VAL A 158 -4.38 -12.25 -10.71
CA VAL A 158 -4.36 -11.04 -9.88
C VAL A 158 -3.05 -10.95 -9.08
N LYS A 159 -2.60 -12.08 -8.55
CA LYS A 159 -1.41 -12.21 -7.69
C LYS A 159 -0.47 -13.32 -8.19
N PRO A 160 0.76 -13.39 -7.67
CA PRO A 160 1.69 -14.48 -7.97
C PRO A 160 1.11 -15.86 -7.63
N ASP A 161 1.49 -16.89 -8.40
CA ASP A 161 1.19 -18.29 -8.09
C ASP A 161 2.26 -18.95 -7.20
N LEU A 162 3.30 -18.19 -6.82
CA LEU A 162 4.42 -18.67 -6.00
C LEU A 162 4.10 -18.55 -4.50
N VAL A 163 4.66 -19.47 -3.72
CA VAL A 163 4.87 -19.26 -2.29
C VAL A 163 6.14 -18.41 -2.17
N LEU A 164 5.99 -17.14 -1.82
CA LEU A 164 7.06 -16.14 -1.91
C LEU A 164 8.28 -16.51 -1.06
N ASP A 165 8.08 -17.12 0.12
CA ASP A 165 9.15 -17.49 1.06
C ASP A 165 9.95 -18.71 0.59
N GLU A 166 9.39 -19.53 -0.31
CA GLU A 166 10.05 -20.71 -0.87
C GLU A 166 10.69 -20.44 -2.24
N ALA A 167 10.38 -19.27 -2.86
CA ALA A 167 10.79 -18.96 -4.22
C ALA A 167 12.24 -18.49 -4.28
N THR A 168 12.96 -18.93 -5.30
CA THR A 168 14.30 -18.41 -5.62
C THR A 168 14.21 -17.01 -6.23
N PRO A 169 15.27 -16.19 -6.15
CA PRO A 169 15.32 -14.87 -6.78
C PRO A 169 14.97 -14.87 -8.26
N ASP A 170 15.40 -15.92 -9.00
CA ASP A 170 15.09 -16.04 -10.43
C ASP A 170 13.62 -16.35 -10.68
N GLU A 171 12.99 -17.16 -9.83
CA GLU A 171 11.56 -17.43 -9.90
C GLU A 171 10.73 -16.20 -9.55
N LEU A 172 11.14 -15.42 -8.54
CA LEU A 172 10.47 -14.16 -8.18
C LEU A 172 10.50 -13.17 -9.35
N VAL A 173 11.66 -12.95 -9.96
CA VAL A 173 11.80 -12.05 -11.12
C VAL A 173 10.99 -12.56 -12.32
N ALA A 174 11.05 -13.85 -12.63
CA ALA A 174 10.29 -14.42 -13.74
C ALA A 174 8.78 -14.29 -13.54
N GLU A 175 8.30 -14.52 -12.32
CA GLU A 175 6.89 -14.38 -11.99
C GLU A 175 6.44 -12.91 -12.07
N ALA A 176 7.19 -11.98 -11.49
CA ALA A 176 6.88 -10.55 -11.51
C ALA A 176 6.83 -10.03 -12.97
N THR A 177 7.82 -10.38 -13.80
CA THR A 177 7.86 -9.95 -15.20
C THR A 177 6.68 -10.51 -16.02
N ALA A 178 6.26 -11.74 -15.77
CA ALA A 178 5.07 -12.31 -16.39
C ALA A 178 3.79 -11.56 -15.98
N LEU A 179 3.70 -11.12 -14.72
CA LEU A 179 2.60 -10.29 -14.25
C LEU A 179 2.65 -8.89 -14.87
N PHE A 180 3.81 -8.26 -15.01
CA PHE A 180 3.95 -6.95 -15.68
C PHE A 180 3.42 -6.99 -17.11
N GLU A 181 3.79 -8.03 -17.88
CA GLU A 181 3.28 -8.24 -19.24
C GLU A 181 1.74 -8.34 -19.27
N GLN A 182 1.15 -9.06 -18.31
CA GLN A 182 -0.30 -9.15 -18.22
C GLN A 182 -0.95 -7.80 -17.90
N ARG A 183 -0.35 -6.98 -17.02
CA ARG A 183 -0.88 -5.65 -16.67
C ARG A 183 -0.86 -4.70 -17.86
N PHE A 184 0.27 -4.59 -18.55
CA PHE A 184 0.36 -3.76 -19.75
C PHE A 184 -0.57 -4.24 -20.86
N ARG A 185 -0.64 -5.55 -21.10
CA ARG A 185 -1.58 -6.12 -22.07
C ARG A 185 -3.03 -5.85 -21.70
N THR A 186 -3.39 -5.88 -20.41
CA THR A 186 -4.76 -5.57 -19.96
C THR A 186 -5.05 -4.08 -20.12
N ALA A 187 -4.08 -3.21 -19.80
CA ALA A 187 -4.23 -1.76 -19.97
C ALA A 187 -4.46 -1.37 -21.42
N THR A 188 -3.63 -1.89 -22.34
CA THR A 188 -3.79 -1.60 -23.77
C THR A 188 -5.07 -2.23 -24.34
N TRP A 189 -5.46 -3.42 -23.89
CA TRP A 189 -6.73 -4.05 -24.27
C TRP A 189 -7.94 -3.21 -23.82
N LEU A 190 -7.93 -2.65 -22.61
CA LEU A 190 -9.01 -1.75 -22.15
C LEU A 190 -9.06 -0.46 -22.97
N ALA A 191 -7.91 0.12 -23.32
CA ALA A 191 -7.86 1.28 -24.19
C ALA A 191 -8.51 0.99 -25.55
N ASP A 192 -8.15 -0.14 -26.18
CA ASP A 192 -8.61 -0.49 -27.52
C ASP A 192 -10.08 -0.95 -27.55
N GLU A 193 -10.50 -1.82 -26.63
CA GLU A 193 -11.81 -2.48 -26.68
C GLU A 193 -12.91 -1.73 -25.90
N ARG A 194 -12.51 -0.80 -25.05
CA ARG A 194 -13.45 0.00 -24.24
C ARG A 194 -13.36 1.50 -24.52
N ASP A 195 -12.54 1.91 -25.50
CA ASP A 195 -12.32 3.31 -25.87
C ASP A 195 -12.09 4.19 -24.63
N CYS A 196 -11.14 3.77 -23.76
CA CYS A 196 -10.84 4.49 -22.53
C CYS A 196 -10.02 5.76 -22.81
N ASP A 197 -10.45 6.90 -22.27
CA ASP A 197 -9.71 8.17 -22.32
C ASP A 197 -8.54 8.15 -21.32
N LEU A 198 -8.65 7.34 -20.27
CA LEU A 198 -7.60 7.13 -19.28
C LEU A 198 -7.53 5.65 -18.89
N VAL A 199 -6.30 5.11 -18.80
CA VAL A 199 -6.05 3.78 -18.23
C VAL A 199 -4.96 3.86 -17.18
N HIS A 200 -5.31 3.48 -15.94
CA HIS A 200 -4.35 3.27 -14.86
C HIS A 200 -4.00 1.79 -14.75
N THR A 201 -2.71 1.48 -14.63
CA THR A 201 -2.24 0.12 -14.33
C THR A 201 -1.19 0.15 -13.23
N THR A 202 -1.29 -0.77 -12.25
CA THR A 202 -0.32 -0.88 -11.15
C THR A 202 0.51 -2.14 -11.28
N LEU A 203 1.82 -1.99 -11.19
CA LEU A 203 2.80 -3.06 -11.10
C LEU A 203 3.16 -3.33 -9.63
N PHE A 204 2.24 -3.97 -8.91
CA PHE A 204 2.38 -4.24 -7.47
C PHE A 204 3.60 -5.09 -7.10
N ALA A 205 4.02 -6.01 -7.99
CA ALA A 205 5.15 -6.90 -7.70
C ALA A 205 6.51 -6.19 -7.65
N THR A 206 6.64 -4.93 -8.08
CA THR A 206 7.87 -4.14 -7.89
C THR A 206 8.20 -3.94 -6.42
N ASP A 207 7.19 -3.68 -5.59
CA ASP A 207 7.29 -3.61 -4.12
C ASP A 207 7.82 -4.92 -3.52
N THR A 208 7.16 -6.05 -3.84
CA THR A 208 7.56 -7.38 -3.37
C THR A 208 9.00 -7.72 -3.73
N LEU A 209 9.43 -7.38 -4.95
CA LEU A 209 10.82 -7.62 -5.36
C LEU A 209 11.79 -6.77 -4.55
N GLN A 210 11.48 -5.49 -4.29
CA GLN A 210 12.36 -4.60 -3.54
C GLN A 210 12.49 -5.02 -2.08
N HIS A 211 11.41 -5.43 -1.43
CA HIS A 211 11.49 -5.98 -0.08
C HIS A 211 12.45 -7.17 0.02
N ARG A 212 12.48 -8.05 -0.99
CA ARG A 212 13.17 -9.36 -0.91
C ARG A 212 14.51 -9.43 -1.62
N LEU A 213 14.78 -8.54 -2.56
CA LEU A 213 15.95 -8.60 -3.44
C LEU A 213 16.80 -7.32 -3.41
N TRP A 214 16.67 -6.49 -2.36
CA TRP A 214 17.43 -5.25 -2.24
C TRP A 214 18.95 -5.45 -2.26
N ASP A 215 19.42 -6.57 -1.72
CA ASP A 215 20.82 -7.00 -1.75
C ASP A 215 21.29 -7.56 -3.12
N ARG A 216 20.38 -7.62 -4.11
CA ARG A 216 20.62 -8.19 -5.45
C ARG A 216 20.18 -7.22 -6.54
N PRO A 217 20.83 -6.06 -6.66
CA PRO A 217 20.41 -4.99 -7.57
C PRO A 217 20.38 -5.44 -9.04
N GLU A 218 21.17 -6.44 -9.44
CA GLU A 218 21.14 -7.01 -10.78
C GLU A 218 19.84 -7.78 -11.08
N LYS A 219 19.19 -8.36 -10.07
CA LYS A 219 17.88 -9.01 -10.20
C LYS A 219 16.75 -7.99 -10.29
N LEU A 220 16.79 -6.98 -9.43
CA LEU A 220 15.86 -5.86 -9.50
C LEU A 220 15.96 -5.16 -10.85
N ARG A 221 17.18 -4.86 -11.32
CA ARG A 221 17.41 -4.26 -12.63
C ARG A 221 16.79 -5.07 -13.74
N ALA A 222 17.00 -6.39 -13.77
CA ALA A 222 16.42 -7.25 -14.79
C ALA A 222 14.89 -7.17 -14.85
N ALA A 223 14.21 -7.01 -13.70
CA ALA A 223 12.77 -6.78 -13.66
C ALA A 223 12.40 -5.40 -14.22
N TYR A 224 13.15 -4.36 -13.88
CA TYR A 224 12.91 -3.01 -14.40
C TYR A 224 13.30 -2.85 -15.88
N GLU A 225 14.30 -3.57 -16.39
CA GLU A 225 14.59 -3.67 -17.84
C GLU A 225 13.36 -4.22 -18.60
N ARG A 226 12.62 -5.18 -17.98
CA ARG A 226 11.36 -5.65 -18.60
C ARG A 226 10.25 -4.60 -18.55
N VAL A 227 10.14 -3.83 -17.47
CA VAL A 227 9.22 -2.67 -17.42
C VAL A 227 9.58 -1.65 -18.49
N ASP A 228 10.85 -1.38 -18.69
CA ASP A 228 11.35 -0.44 -19.70
C ASP A 228 10.97 -0.87 -21.13
N ASP A 229 11.13 -2.16 -21.46
CA ASP A 229 10.67 -2.71 -22.74
C ASP A 229 9.16 -2.49 -22.96
N LEU A 230 8.34 -2.71 -21.93
CA LEU A 230 6.89 -2.53 -22.01
C LEU A 230 6.51 -1.05 -22.10
N LEU A 231 7.26 -0.16 -21.46
CA LEU A 231 7.11 1.28 -21.60
C LEU A 231 7.51 1.73 -23.01
N ALA A 232 8.58 1.18 -23.60
CA ALA A 232 8.97 1.48 -24.97
C ALA A 232 7.83 1.15 -25.94
N ASP A 233 7.21 -0.02 -25.82
CA ASP A 233 6.05 -0.41 -26.62
C ASP A 233 4.86 0.55 -26.43
N LEU A 234 4.64 1.01 -25.18
CA LEU A 234 3.56 1.96 -24.87
C LEU A 234 3.81 3.35 -25.48
N LEU A 235 5.05 3.84 -25.43
CA LEU A 235 5.44 5.15 -25.99
C LEU A 235 5.40 5.17 -27.54
N GLU A 236 5.37 4.04 -28.21
CA GLU A 236 5.24 3.92 -29.66
C GLU A 236 3.78 3.79 -30.13
N ARG A 237 2.80 3.76 -29.23
CA ARG A 237 1.39 3.67 -29.59
C ARG A 237 0.89 5.01 -30.15
N ASP A 238 0.14 4.93 -31.25
CA ASP A 238 -0.46 6.11 -31.90
C ASP A 238 -1.56 6.78 -31.05
N ASP A 239 -2.13 6.06 -30.08
CA ASP A 239 -3.19 6.55 -29.19
C ASP A 239 -2.66 7.07 -27.85
N ALA A 240 -1.38 6.88 -27.53
CA ALA A 240 -0.78 7.39 -26.29
C ALA A 240 -0.64 8.92 -26.35
N GLU A 241 -1.57 9.61 -25.70
CA GLU A 241 -1.58 11.07 -25.57
C GLU A 241 -0.57 11.55 -24.54
N ALA A 242 -0.62 10.91 -23.36
CA ALA A 242 0.36 11.12 -22.30
C ALA A 242 0.61 9.82 -21.54
N VAL A 243 1.84 9.69 -21.01
CA VAL A 243 2.24 8.59 -20.12
C VAL A 243 2.74 9.21 -18.82
N VAL A 244 2.14 8.80 -17.70
CA VAL A 244 2.52 9.24 -16.35
C VAL A 244 3.05 8.03 -15.59
N LEU A 245 4.27 8.12 -15.09
CA LEU A 245 4.88 7.16 -14.18
C LEU A 245 4.79 7.71 -12.76
N MET A 246 4.35 6.88 -11.83
CA MET A 246 4.30 7.27 -10.43
C MET A 246 4.51 6.07 -9.51
N SER A 247 4.99 6.31 -8.30
CA SER A 247 4.94 5.34 -7.22
C SER A 247 4.16 5.88 -6.04
N ASP A 248 3.58 5.00 -5.27
CA ASP A 248 2.85 5.35 -4.04
C ASP A 248 3.79 5.71 -2.88
N HIS A 249 5.00 5.17 -2.87
CA HIS A 249 6.12 5.47 -1.97
C HIS A 249 7.45 5.07 -2.62
N GLY A 250 8.57 5.35 -1.93
CA GLY A 250 9.89 4.85 -2.29
C GLY A 250 10.37 3.77 -1.32
N PHE A 251 11.66 3.41 -1.44
CA PHE A 251 12.30 2.35 -0.67
C PHE A 251 13.65 2.75 -0.09
N VAL A 252 14.02 2.15 1.05
CA VAL A 252 15.32 2.29 1.68
C VAL A 252 15.73 0.97 2.34
N GLU A 253 17.04 0.67 2.37
CA GLU A 253 17.58 -0.51 3.06
C GLU A 253 17.21 -0.49 4.55
N ILE A 254 16.80 -1.66 5.09
CA ILE A 254 16.56 -1.82 6.53
C ILE A 254 17.88 -1.97 7.25
N ASN A 255 18.12 -1.11 8.24
CA ASN A 255 19.28 -1.16 9.12
C ASN A 255 18.93 -1.68 10.52
N GLU A 256 17.67 -1.49 10.94
CA GLU A 256 17.19 -1.86 12.26
C GLU A 256 15.70 -2.18 12.23
N ILE A 257 15.28 -3.19 12.97
CA ILE A 257 13.86 -3.48 13.24
C ILE A 257 13.52 -2.96 14.64
N PHE A 258 12.47 -2.13 14.72
CA PHE A 258 11.93 -1.63 15.99
C PHE A 258 10.53 -2.19 16.24
N LEU A 259 10.38 -3.11 17.20
CA LEU A 259 9.09 -3.66 17.60
C LEU A 259 8.38 -2.71 18.56
N VAL A 260 7.66 -1.75 18.02
CA VAL A 260 6.97 -0.71 18.79
C VAL A 260 5.96 -1.30 19.80
N ASN A 261 5.22 -2.34 19.43
CA ASN A 261 4.29 -3.01 20.33
C ASN A 261 5.01 -3.80 21.44
N GLN A 262 6.18 -4.37 21.15
CA GLN A 262 7.03 -4.98 22.18
C GLN A 262 7.56 -3.93 23.16
N TRP A 263 7.97 -2.76 22.66
CA TRP A 263 8.40 -1.64 23.49
C TRP A 263 7.24 -1.12 24.38
N LEU A 264 6.02 -0.99 23.84
CA LEU A 264 4.83 -0.65 24.63
C LEU A 264 4.52 -1.71 25.70
N LEU A 265 4.70 -2.99 25.39
CA LEU A 265 4.52 -4.11 26.31
C LEU A 265 5.52 -4.03 27.49
N GLU A 266 6.81 -3.78 27.20
CA GLU A 266 7.86 -3.64 28.23
C GLU A 266 7.67 -2.40 29.10
N ARG A 267 7.11 -1.32 28.54
CA ARG A 267 6.69 -0.13 29.30
C ARG A 267 5.47 -0.38 30.22
N GLY A 268 4.72 -1.45 29.96
CA GLY A 268 3.44 -1.70 30.62
C GLY A 268 2.28 -0.83 30.09
N ASP A 269 2.42 -0.31 28.89
CA ASP A 269 1.39 0.45 28.17
C ASP A 269 0.56 -0.42 27.22
N LEU A 270 1.04 -1.62 26.87
CA LEU A 270 0.31 -2.72 26.24
C LEU A 270 0.28 -3.91 27.19
N ALA A 271 -0.82 -4.66 27.20
CA ALA A 271 -0.97 -5.87 28.02
C ALA A 271 -1.62 -6.99 27.20
N ILE A 272 -1.13 -8.21 27.36
CA ILE A 272 -1.63 -9.42 26.69
C ILE A 272 -2.25 -10.34 27.74
N LYS A 273 -3.39 -10.99 27.41
CA LYS A 273 -4.08 -11.95 28.27
C LYS A 273 -3.29 -13.25 28.38
N GLU A 274 -2.86 -13.60 29.59
CA GLU A 274 -2.05 -14.79 29.84
C GLU A 274 -2.80 -16.13 29.69
N SER A 275 -4.14 -16.12 29.73
CA SER A 275 -4.94 -17.34 29.88
C SER A 275 -5.15 -18.12 28.57
N GLU A 276 -5.25 -17.45 27.43
CA GLU A 276 -5.61 -18.14 26.18
C GLU A 276 -4.43 -18.89 25.55
N THR A 277 -3.24 -18.35 25.62
CA THR A 277 -2.04 -19.00 25.06
C THR A 277 -1.62 -20.25 25.85
N ARG A 278 -1.73 -20.21 27.18
CA ARG A 278 -1.45 -21.38 28.04
C ARG A 278 -2.53 -22.45 27.99
N ASP A 279 -3.80 -22.06 27.93
CA ASP A 279 -4.93 -22.98 27.91
C ASP A 279 -5.03 -23.71 26.57
N LEU A 280 -4.70 -23.08 25.45
CA LEU A 280 -4.68 -23.73 24.14
C LEU A 280 -3.55 -24.76 24.03
N LEU A 281 -2.34 -24.43 24.49
CA LEU A 281 -1.20 -25.35 24.54
C LEU A 281 -1.44 -26.48 25.53
N ALA A 282 -2.10 -26.23 26.67
CA ALA A 282 -2.46 -27.25 27.66
C ALA A 282 -3.57 -28.20 27.18
N THR A 283 -4.55 -27.70 26.43
CA THR A 283 -5.66 -28.49 25.89
C THR A 283 -5.19 -29.51 24.84
N VAL A 284 -4.08 -29.19 24.12
CA VAL A 284 -3.45 -30.11 23.16
C VAL A 284 -2.43 -31.05 23.83
N GLY A 285 -2.17 -30.87 25.13
CA GLY A 285 -1.25 -31.74 25.91
C GLY A 285 0.22 -31.60 25.54
N LEU A 286 0.55 -30.49 24.83
CA LEU A 286 1.88 -30.23 24.32
C LEU A 286 2.47 -29.05 25.10
N THR A 287 3.49 -29.28 25.91
CA THR A 287 4.33 -28.20 26.44
C THR A 287 5.31 -27.74 25.35
N GLU A 288 5.63 -26.46 25.35
CA GLU A 288 6.56 -25.81 24.39
C GLU A 288 7.84 -26.61 24.16
N GLU A 289 8.46 -27.15 25.22
CA GLU A 289 9.63 -28.03 25.12
C GLU A 289 9.37 -29.37 24.41
N ARG A 290 8.18 -29.95 24.58
CA ARG A 290 7.83 -31.21 23.91
C ARG A 290 7.48 -31.02 22.45
N LEU A 291 6.87 -29.89 22.10
CA LEU A 291 6.60 -29.52 20.71
C LEU A 291 7.90 -29.25 19.95
N LYS A 292 8.79 -28.40 20.47
CA LYS A 292 10.14 -28.17 19.90
C LYS A 292 10.91 -29.46 19.70
N HIS A 293 10.96 -30.32 20.71
CA HIS A 293 11.66 -31.62 20.61
C HIS A 293 11.02 -32.61 19.62
N LEU A 294 9.71 -32.55 19.41
CA LEU A 294 9.01 -33.43 18.46
C LEU A 294 9.18 -32.92 17.02
N VAL A 295 9.06 -31.64 16.82
CA VAL A 295 9.22 -30.94 15.53
C VAL A 295 10.66 -31.06 15.02
N ASP A 296 11.65 -30.75 15.87
CA ASP A 296 13.08 -30.84 15.51
C ASP A 296 13.53 -32.29 15.24
N ARG A 297 12.96 -33.25 15.97
CA ARG A 297 13.37 -34.66 15.88
C ARG A 297 12.78 -35.40 14.68
N LEU A 298 11.68 -34.92 14.13
CA LEU A 298 10.92 -35.59 13.07
C LEU A 298 10.92 -34.86 11.74
N GLY A 299 11.42 -33.64 11.64
CA GLY A 299 11.40 -32.83 10.42
C GLY A 299 9.95 -32.56 9.93
N LEU A 300 8.98 -32.46 10.85
CA LEU A 300 7.56 -32.45 10.54
C LEU A 300 6.90 -31.09 10.78
N VAL A 301 7.64 -29.98 10.61
CA VAL A 301 7.07 -28.62 10.75
C VAL A 301 5.82 -28.47 9.91
N ASN A 302 5.88 -28.80 8.63
CA ASN A 302 4.77 -28.70 7.68
C ASN A 302 3.60 -29.66 7.96
N LEU A 303 3.88 -30.82 8.60
CA LEU A 303 2.83 -31.77 8.95
C LEU A 303 2.11 -31.38 10.27
N ALA A 304 2.80 -30.73 11.18
CA ALA A 304 2.21 -30.22 12.41
C ALA A 304 1.26 -29.05 12.11
N GLN A 305 1.62 -28.15 11.22
CA GLN A 305 0.77 -27.05 10.76
C GLN A 305 -0.51 -27.55 10.06
N SER A 306 -0.43 -28.60 9.25
CA SER A 306 -1.58 -29.18 8.55
C SER A 306 -2.59 -29.92 9.44
N LEU A 307 -2.22 -30.24 10.67
CA LEU A 307 -3.08 -30.96 11.64
C LEU A 307 -3.75 -30.03 12.67
N VAL A 308 -3.37 -28.75 12.67
CA VAL A 308 -3.95 -27.74 13.56
C VAL A 308 -5.12 -27.06 12.84
N PRO A 309 -6.28 -26.89 13.49
CA PRO A 309 -7.38 -26.12 12.90
C PRO A 309 -6.91 -24.72 12.51
N GLU A 310 -7.35 -24.20 11.36
CA GLU A 310 -7.00 -22.85 10.87
C GLU A 310 -7.14 -21.76 11.94
N SER A 311 -8.19 -21.87 12.77
CA SER A 311 -8.43 -20.95 13.90
C SER A 311 -7.35 -20.98 14.99
N ALA A 312 -6.52 -22.01 15.02
CA ALA A 312 -5.44 -22.16 15.99
C ALA A 312 -4.05 -21.97 15.38
N GLN A 313 -3.91 -21.99 14.05
CA GLN A 313 -2.64 -21.74 13.35
C GLN A 313 -2.14 -20.33 13.59
N ARG A 314 -3.04 -19.34 13.65
CA ARG A 314 -2.75 -17.94 13.92
C ARG A 314 -2.12 -17.63 15.29
N PHE A 315 -2.09 -18.59 16.20
CA PHE A 315 -1.46 -18.43 17.52
C PHE A 315 -0.05 -19.05 17.60
N PHE A 316 0.47 -19.60 16.50
CA PHE A 316 1.84 -20.07 16.47
C PHE A 316 2.75 -18.90 16.09
N PRO A 317 3.83 -18.65 16.86
CA PRO A 317 4.83 -17.68 16.47
C PRO A 317 5.39 -18.00 15.09
N SER A 318 5.69 -16.98 14.28
CA SER A 318 6.49 -17.10 13.07
C SER A 318 7.84 -17.78 13.36
N GLU A 319 8.62 -18.09 12.33
CA GLU A 319 10.00 -18.62 12.52
C GLU A 319 10.86 -17.65 13.34
N SER A 320 10.56 -16.35 13.29
CA SER A 320 11.18 -15.30 14.12
C SER A 320 10.75 -15.33 15.59
N GLY A 321 9.68 -16.09 15.96
CA GLY A 321 9.09 -16.11 17.29
C GLY A 321 8.18 -14.91 17.58
N ARG A 322 7.78 -14.14 16.56
CA ARG A 322 6.92 -12.96 16.64
C ARG A 322 5.46 -13.32 16.37
N ILE A 323 4.54 -12.52 16.88
CA ILE A 323 3.09 -12.65 16.68
C ILE A 323 2.58 -11.28 16.24
N ALA A 324 1.83 -11.23 15.15
CA ALA A 324 1.17 -10.02 14.69
C ALA A 324 0.18 -9.50 15.74
N ILE A 325 0.12 -8.18 15.94
CA ILE A 325 -0.68 -7.58 17.02
C ILE A 325 -2.18 -7.84 16.89
N GLN A 326 -2.69 -7.95 15.70
CA GLN A 326 -4.11 -8.27 15.42
C GLN A 326 -4.49 -9.70 15.83
N ASP A 327 -3.52 -10.62 15.86
CA ASP A 327 -3.69 -12.00 16.32
C ASP A 327 -3.43 -12.16 17.83
N ALA A 328 -2.90 -11.11 18.47
CA ALA A 328 -2.59 -11.14 19.89
C ALA A 328 -3.85 -10.96 20.76
N ALA A 329 -3.97 -11.73 21.84
CA ALA A 329 -5.04 -11.59 22.81
C ALA A 329 -4.82 -10.37 23.73
N ILE A 330 -5.12 -9.17 23.25
CA ILE A 330 -4.90 -7.91 23.97
C ILE A 330 -5.84 -7.81 25.20
N ASP A 331 -5.27 -7.48 26.35
CA ASP A 331 -6.02 -7.11 27.57
C ASP A 331 -6.34 -5.62 27.58
N TRP A 332 -7.45 -5.25 26.95
CA TRP A 332 -7.87 -3.86 26.77
C TRP A 332 -8.17 -3.11 28.10
N GLU A 333 -8.46 -3.82 29.18
CA GLU A 333 -8.65 -3.18 30.49
C GLU A 333 -7.34 -2.60 31.06
N ARG A 334 -6.19 -3.15 30.59
CA ARG A 334 -4.86 -2.76 31.05
C ARG A 334 -4.02 -2.07 29.99
N THR A 335 -4.47 -2.09 28.72
CA THR A 335 -3.76 -1.50 27.60
C THR A 335 -4.09 -0.01 27.46
N LYS A 336 -3.06 0.83 27.34
CA LYS A 336 -3.17 2.26 27.09
C LYS A 336 -2.94 2.65 25.63
N ALA A 337 -2.06 1.94 24.92
CA ALA A 337 -1.75 2.23 23.54
C ALA A 337 -1.41 0.95 22.74
N VAL A 338 -1.63 1.00 21.41
CA VAL A 338 -1.27 -0.04 20.44
C VAL A 338 -0.86 0.63 19.14
N SER A 339 0.13 0.07 18.44
CA SER A 339 0.47 0.46 17.07
C SER A 339 -0.11 -0.54 16.08
N LEU A 340 -0.64 -0.04 14.96
CA LEU A 340 -1.16 -0.85 13.86
C LEU A 340 -0.33 -0.58 12.60
N GLY A 341 0.89 -1.09 12.55
CA GLY A 341 1.75 -0.93 11.40
C GLY A 341 2.79 0.18 11.55
N ARG A 342 3.26 0.65 10.40
CA ARG A 342 4.46 1.49 10.25
C ARG A 342 4.18 2.98 10.42
N GLY A 343 3.64 3.36 11.59
CA GLY A 343 3.46 4.78 11.94
C GLY A 343 2.28 5.09 12.86
N PRO A 344 1.07 4.53 12.63
CA PRO A 344 -0.10 4.88 13.43
C PRO A 344 -0.04 4.28 14.84
N ILE A 345 -0.20 5.14 15.87
CA ILE A 345 -0.37 4.69 17.26
C ILE A 345 -1.71 5.16 17.77
N TYR A 346 -2.45 4.23 18.34
CA TYR A 346 -3.79 4.44 18.89
C TYR A 346 -3.77 4.37 20.40
N VAL A 347 -4.33 5.38 21.04
CA VAL A 347 -4.53 5.42 22.51
C VAL A 347 -5.90 4.82 22.84
N ASN A 348 -5.94 3.91 23.80
CA ASN A 348 -7.17 3.41 24.38
C ASN A 348 -7.75 4.43 25.36
N TRP A 349 -8.67 5.26 24.92
CA TRP A 349 -9.23 6.35 25.69
C TRP A 349 -9.94 5.88 26.97
N ASP A 350 -10.52 4.68 26.96
CA ASP A 350 -11.21 4.08 28.11
C ASP A 350 -10.26 3.77 29.29
N ALA A 351 -8.96 3.69 29.02
CA ALA A 351 -7.94 3.53 30.08
C ALA A 351 -7.69 4.81 30.88
N PHE A 352 -8.29 5.95 30.49
CA PHE A 352 -8.03 7.26 31.10
C PHE A 352 -9.30 7.89 31.69
N SER A 353 -9.11 8.72 32.70
CA SER A 353 -10.23 9.37 33.44
C SER A 353 -10.78 10.62 32.75
N SER A 354 -10.11 11.14 31.70
CA SER A 354 -10.51 12.36 30.99
C SER A 354 -9.70 12.57 29.71
N ASP A 355 -10.23 13.34 28.75
CA ASP A 355 -9.56 13.72 27.50
C ASP A 355 -8.21 14.43 27.76
N ASN A 356 -8.12 15.27 28.81
CA ASN A 356 -6.85 15.88 29.18
C ASN A 356 -5.79 14.86 29.64
N ALA A 357 -6.22 13.73 30.21
CA ALA A 357 -5.29 12.65 30.56
C ALA A 357 -4.82 11.88 29.32
N VAL A 358 -5.69 11.69 28.33
CA VAL A 358 -5.35 11.12 27.01
C VAL A 358 -4.31 12.00 26.31
N THR A 359 -4.61 13.30 26.16
CA THR A 359 -3.70 14.26 25.49
C THR A 359 -2.34 14.31 26.15
N ARG A 360 -2.30 14.35 27.49
CA ARG A 360 -1.03 14.36 28.22
C ARG A 360 -0.24 13.07 27.99
N TYR A 361 -0.91 11.92 28.06
CA TYR A 361 -0.27 10.62 27.81
C TYR A 361 0.27 10.53 26.37
N ALA A 362 -0.50 10.95 25.38
CA ALA A 362 -0.05 10.99 23.98
C ALA A 362 1.19 11.87 23.81
N SER A 363 1.20 13.06 24.44
CA SER A 363 2.37 13.96 24.40
C SER A 363 3.60 13.38 25.09
N GLU A 364 3.43 12.67 26.22
CA GLU A 364 4.52 11.98 26.92
C GLU A 364 5.05 10.83 26.08
N LEU A 365 4.17 10.04 25.45
CA LEU A 365 4.55 8.93 24.57
C LEU A 365 5.30 9.42 23.33
N ALA A 366 4.86 10.53 22.72
CA ALA A 366 5.54 11.16 21.59
C ALA A 366 6.97 11.60 21.95
N ALA A 367 7.13 12.28 23.10
CA ALA A 367 8.44 12.72 23.56
C ALA A 367 9.40 11.54 23.87
N ASP A 368 8.86 10.44 24.39
CA ASP A 368 9.66 9.25 24.67
C ASP A 368 10.09 8.55 23.37
N LEU A 369 9.24 8.51 22.34
CA LEU A 369 9.58 7.96 21.00
C LEU A 369 10.61 8.81 20.28
N GLU A 370 10.50 10.14 20.34
CA GLU A 370 11.47 11.07 19.75
C GLU A 370 12.84 11.01 20.44
N ALA A 371 12.86 10.67 21.72
CA ALA A 371 14.09 10.51 22.47
C ALA A 371 14.72 9.11 22.37
N LEU A 372 14.01 8.16 21.70
CA LEU A 372 14.47 6.77 21.63
C LEU A 372 15.57 6.62 20.59
N GLU A 373 16.64 5.93 20.99
CA GLU A 373 17.77 5.61 20.14
C GLU A 373 17.85 4.10 19.88
N THR A 374 18.31 3.73 18.69
CA THR A 374 18.67 2.35 18.33
C THR A 374 19.86 1.88 19.18
N PRO A 375 20.19 0.58 19.20
CA PRO A 375 21.41 0.09 19.85
C PRO A 375 22.71 0.70 19.31
N ALA A 376 22.69 1.23 18.08
CA ALA A 376 23.81 1.94 17.48
C ALA A 376 23.91 3.41 17.92
N GLY A 377 22.89 3.96 18.55
CA GLY A 377 22.82 5.36 19.00
C GLY A 377 22.19 6.30 17.97
N ASP A 378 21.56 5.77 16.92
CA ASP A 378 20.83 6.56 15.93
C ASP A 378 19.38 6.77 16.40
N PRO A 379 18.69 7.85 16.00
CA PRO A 379 17.29 8.06 16.36
C PRO A 379 16.38 6.98 15.75
N VAL A 380 15.38 6.53 16.52
CA VAL A 380 14.35 5.60 16.03
C VAL A 380 13.30 6.33 15.18
N ALA A 381 12.91 7.52 15.60
CA ALA A 381 11.94 8.35 14.87
C ALA A 381 12.58 9.67 14.45
N THR A 382 12.22 10.13 13.26
CA THR A 382 12.55 11.48 12.78
C THR A 382 11.64 12.50 13.45
N THR A 383 10.35 12.21 13.53
CA THR A 383 9.32 13.09 14.12
C THR A 383 8.12 12.26 14.54
N VAL A 384 7.45 12.68 15.62
CA VAL A 384 6.15 12.14 16.04
C VAL A 384 5.11 13.26 15.95
N TYR A 385 4.16 13.11 15.05
CA TYR A 385 3.14 14.13 14.76
C TYR A 385 1.86 13.91 15.57
N ASP A 386 1.21 14.99 15.96
CA ASP A 386 -0.25 14.98 16.16
C ASP A 386 -0.90 14.85 14.76
N PRO A 387 -1.77 13.87 14.54
CA PRO A 387 -2.46 13.72 13.26
C PRO A 387 -3.24 14.97 12.81
N ALA A 388 -3.57 15.87 13.73
CA ALA A 388 -4.21 17.15 13.42
C ALA A 388 -3.30 18.13 12.69
N ASP A 389 -1.99 18.01 12.86
CA ASP A 389 -1.02 18.87 12.20
C ASP A 389 -0.69 18.40 10.78
N VAL A 390 -0.99 17.13 10.45
CA VAL A 390 -0.67 16.50 9.16
C VAL A 390 -1.91 16.33 8.29
N TYR A 391 -3.06 16.01 8.88
CA TYR A 391 -4.25 15.65 8.13
C TYR A 391 -5.40 16.62 8.32
N THR A 392 -6.11 16.89 7.24
CA THR A 392 -7.42 17.55 7.24
C THR A 392 -8.56 16.53 7.44
N GLY A 393 -9.78 16.98 7.73
CA GLY A 393 -10.98 16.16 7.86
C GLY A 393 -11.29 15.72 9.30
N ASP A 394 -12.38 14.94 9.44
CA ASP A 394 -12.97 14.59 10.75
C ASP A 394 -12.21 13.47 11.48
N ARG A 395 -11.33 12.76 10.82
CA ARG A 395 -10.46 11.69 11.33
C ARG A 395 -11.17 10.67 12.24
N PRO A 396 -12.34 10.15 11.89
CA PRO A 396 -13.24 9.45 12.81
C PRO A 396 -12.71 8.11 13.35
N ARG A 397 -11.62 7.59 12.82
CA ARG A 397 -10.93 6.38 13.29
C ARG A 397 -9.42 6.59 13.28
N GLY A 398 -9.00 7.85 13.29
CA GLY A 398 -7.60 8.22 13.20
C GLY A 398 -6.78 7.78 14.40
N PRO A 399 -5.48 7.60 14.21
CA PRO A 399 -4.53 7.41 15.29
C PRO A 399 -4.46 8.66 16.17
N ASP A 400 -3.87 8.50 17.35
CA ASP A 400 -3.58 9.62 18.25
C ASP A 400 -2.18 10.18 18.02
N LEU A 401 -1.27 9.37 17.47
CA LEU A 401 0.06 9.77 17.05
C LEU A 401 0.38 9.14 15.68
N LEU A 402 1.17 9.86 14.88
CA LEU A 402 1.80 9.37 13.67
C LEU A 402 3.31 9.45 13.81
N VAL A 403 3.98 8.32 13.72
CA VAL A 403 5.44 8.24 13.80
C VAL A 403 6.02 8.20 12.40
N GLU A 404 6.89 9.16 12.09
CA GLU A 404 7.80 9.07 10.96
C GLU A 404 9.11 8.46 11.46
N TYR A 405 9.34 7.20 11.14
CA TYR A 405 10.55 6.50 11.55
C TYR A 405 11.77 7.03 10.79
N ALA A 406 12.93 6.93 11.42
CA ALA A 406 14.19 7.32 10.77
C ALA A 406 14.47 6.40 9.56
N PRO A 407 15.11 6.91 8.49
CA PRO A 407 15.41 6.11 7.31
C PRO A 407 16.15 4.81 7.68
N GLY A 408 15.64 3.69 7.20
CA GLY A 408 16.17 2.36 7.49
C GLY A 408 15.72 1.73 8.81
N VAL A 409 14.86 2.39 9.58
CA VAL A 409 14.15 1.76 10.71
C VAL A 409 12.83 1.22 10.21
N ASP A 410 12.65 -0.10 10.26
CA ASP A 410 11.36 -0.74 10.00
C ASP A 410 10.64 -1.06 11.32
N ALA A 411 9.34 -0.80 11.38
CA ALA A 411 8.54 -0.95 12.59
C ALA A 411 7.27 -1.78 12.34
N PRO A 412 7.39 -3.11 12.22
CA PRO A 412 6.24 -3.97 12.02
C PRO A 412 5.33 -4.03 13.25
N GLU A 413 4.06 -4.34 13.04
CA GLU A 413 3.01 -4.43 14.07
C GLU A 413 3.07 -5.74 14.86
N ALA A 414 4.26 -6.21 15.23
CA ALA A 414 4.46 -7.48 15.92
C ALA A 414 4.84 -7.32 17.38
N ILE A 415 4.66 -8.39 18.16
CA ILE A 415 5.17 -8.57 19.51
C ILE A 415 5.96 -9.88 19.59
N GLY A 416 6.90 -9.95 20.53
CA GLY A 416 7.74 -11.13 20.77
C GLY A 416 9.21 -10.86 20.46
N GLY A 417 10.08 -11.42 21.26
CA GLY A 417 11.54 -11.19 21.16
C GLY A 417 12.00 -9.90 21.82
N ALA A 418 13.08 -9.33 21.32
CA ALA A 418 13.64 -8.06 21.81
C ALA A 418 12.97 -6.87 21.10
N VAL A 419 13.01 -5.69 21.75
CA VAL A 419 12.48 -4.43 21.18
C VAL A 419 13.19 -4.06 19.88
N PHE A 420 14.48 -4.30 19.79
CA PHE A 420 15.30 -4.14 18.58
C PHE A 420 15.75 -5.50 18.06
N GLY A 421 15.79 -5.67 16.76
CA GLY A 421 16.12 -6.94 16.13
C GLY A 421 16.71 -6.80 14.74
N GLU A 422 17.19 -7.92 14.22
CA GLU A 422 17.68 -8.03 12.86
C GLU A 422 16.51 -8.31 11.88
N THR A 423 16.72 -7.98 10.60
CA THR A 423 15.75 -8.31 9.54
C THR A 423 15.74 -9.83 9.33
N THR A 424 14.58 -10.37 8.99
CA THR A 424 14.45 -11.80 8.66
C THR A 424 14.24 -12.03 7.16
N GLU A 425 13.18 -11.46 6.60
CA GLU A 425 12.77 -11.72 5.22
C GLU A 425 12.82 -10.45 4.35
N TRP A 426 12.49 -9.30 4.94
CA TRP A 426 12.52 -8.02 4.25
C TRP A 426 13.86 -7.34 4.42
N LEU A 427 14.47 -6.95 3.31
CA LEU A 427 15.78 -6.28 3.27
C LEU A 427 15.66 -4.77 3.15
N ALA A 428 14.51 -4.29 2.70
CA ALA A 428 14.23 -2.87 2.54
C ALA A 428 12.80 -2.56 2.98
N THR A 429 12.56 -1.32 3.39
CA THR A 429 11.29 -0.79 3.87
C THR A 429 10.93 0.50 3.16
N HIS A 430 9.73 0.99 3.37
CA HIS A 430 9.17 2.16 2.69
C HIS A 430 9.79 3.47 3.18
N ARG A 431 9.92 4.43 2.28
CA ARG A 431 10.18 5.85 2.58
C ARG A 431 9.20 6.74 1.82
N ARG A 432 9.01 7.97 2.28
CA ARG A 432 8.00 8.88 1.71
C ARG A 432 8.29 9.32 0.28
N THR A 433 9.54 9.43 -0.11
CA THR A 433 9.91 9.94 -1.44
C THR A 433 9.90 8.82 -2.47
N GLY A 434 8.94 8.85 -3.35
CA GLY A 434 8.81 7.97 -4.50
C GLY A 434 9.19 8.66 -5.82
N VAL A 435 8.67 8.16 -6.94
CA VAL A 435 8.97 8.65 -8.29
C VAL A 435 7.75 9.27 -8.93
N PHE A 436 7.99 10.36 -9.67
CA PHE A 436 7.08 10.96 -10.62
C PHE A 436 7.81 11.23 -11.93
N ALA A 437 7.19 10.85 -13.05
CA ALA A 437 7.60 11.34 -14.37
C ALA A 437 6.37 11.38 -15.29
N ALA A 438 6.35 12.31 -16.25
CA ALA A 438 5.31 12.40 -17.25
C ALA A 438 5.89 12.81 -18.60
N TRP A 439 5.30 12.29 -19.66
CA TRP A 439 5.66 12.53 -21.05
C TRP A 439 4.40 12.58 -21.91
N GLY A 440 4.38 13.41 -22.94
CA GLY A 440 3.30 13.41 -23.93
C GLY A 440 2.87 14.79 -24.40
N GLU A 441 1.70 14.87 -25.04
CA GLU A 441 1.11 16.12 -25.49
C GLU A 441 0.71 16.96 -24.28
N ASP A 442 0.92 18.26 -24.36
CA ASP A 442 0.63 19.23 -23.28
C ASP A 442 1.30 18.94 -21.92
N VAL A 443 2.36 18.11 -21.90
CA VAL A 443 3.23 17.87 -20.74
C VAL A 443 4.46 18.77 -20.83
N ALA A 444 4.87 19.36 -19.70
CA ALA A 444 6.06 20.21 -19.62
C ALA A 444 7.36 19.38 -19.71
N GLU A 445 8.47 20.03 -20.08
CA GLU A 445 9.81 19.47 -19.96
C GLU A 445 10.52 20.01 -18.72
N GLY A 446 11.30 19.16 -18.02
CA GLY A 446 12.15 19.60 -16.92
C GLY A 446 11.97 18.82 -15.63
N SER A 447 11.96 19.51 -14.49
CA SER A 447 11.78 18.85 -13.18
C SER A 447 10.71 19.53 -12.34
N ALA A 448 9.89 18.71 -11.68
CA ALA A 448 8.89 19.16 -10.72
C ALA A 448 8.69 18.09 -9.64
N ASP A 449 8.77 18.51 -8.39
CA ASP A 449 8.44 17.64 -7.25
C ASP A 449 6.95 17.81 -6.91
N LEU A 450 6.24 16.72 -6.70
CA LEU A 450 4.81 16.70 -6.43
C LEU A 450 4.51 16.00 -5.10
N GLU A 451 3.35 16.32 -4.54
CA GLU A 451 2.72 15.47 -3.55
C GLU A 451 1.79 14.45 -4.22
N LEU A 452 1.67 13.27 -3.64
CA LEU A 452 0.84 12.18 -4.18
C LEU A 452 -0.62 12.63 -4.43
N TYR A 453 -1.11 13.54 -3.59
CA TYR A 453 -2.47 14.11 -3.68
C TYR A 453 -2.68 15.01 -4.90
N ASP A 454 -1.61 15.53 -5.50
CA ASP A 454 -1.66 16.45 -6.64
C ASP A 454 -2.03 15.75 -7.95
N LEU A 455 -1.81 14.42 -8.03
CA LEU A 455 -1.99 13.69 -9.27
C LEU A 455 -3.46 13.63 -9.71
N ALA A 456 -4.39 13.31 -8.81
CA ALA A 456 -5.82 13.24 -9.15
C ALA A 456 -6.38 14.58 -9.66
N PRO A 457 -6.21 15.73 -8.96
CA PRO A 457 -6.69 17.01 -9.46
C PRO A 457 -5.98 17.46 -10.76
N THR A 458 -4.70 17.13 -10.94
CA THR A 458 -3.95 17.44 -12.14
C THR A 458 -4.45 16.64 -13.34
N LEU A 459 -4.70 15.33 -13.20
CA LEU A 459 -5.26 14.47 -14.24
C LEU A 459 -6.69 14.88 -14.64
N LEU A 460 -7.53 15.24 -13.67
CA LEU A 460 -8.88 15.78 -13.95
C LEU A 460 -8.79 17.06 -14.75
N HIS A 461 -7.94 17.99 -14.33
CA HIS A 461 -7.75 19.26 -15.03
C HIS A 461 -7.17 19.08 -16.43
N TYR A 462 -6.17 18.19 -16.61
CA TYR A 462 -5.61 17.83 -17.90
C TYR A 462 -6.68 17.35 -18.88
N LEU A 463 -7.63 16.55 -18.42
CA LEU A 463 -8.74 16.01 -19.22
C LEU A 463 -9.95 16.97 -19.31
N GLY A 464 -9.81 18.21 -18.85
CA GLY A 464 -10.87 19.23 -18.93
C GLY A 464 -12.07 18.97 -18.03
N VAL A 465 -11.91 18.20 -16.96
CA VAL A 465 -12.97 17.83 -16.02
C VAL A 465 -12.87 18.65 -14.74
N PRO A 466 -14.01 19.14 -14.18
CA PRO A 466 -14.00 19.91 -12.95
C PRO A 466 -13.39 19.15 -11.77
N VAL A 467 -12.47 19.82 -11.06
CA VAL A 467 -11.78 19.29 -9.88
C VAL A 467 -12.68 19.40 -8.65
N PRO A 468 -12.95 18.33 -7.91
CA PRO A 468 -13.75 18.38 -6.69
C PRO A 468 -13.20 19.39 -5.68
N GLU A 469 -14.09 20.16 -5.04
CA GLU A 469 -13.68 21.21 -4.10
C GLU A 469 -13.11 20.67 -2.77
N ASP A 470 -13.30 19.39 -2.49
CA ASP A 470 -12.88 18.72 -1.26
C ASP A 470 -11.58 17.90 -1.40
N VAL A 471 -10.84 18.00 -2.53
CA VAL A 471 -9.48 17.47 -2.63
C VAL A 471 -8.52 18.25 -1.72
N ASP A 472 -7.42 17.61 -1.31
CA ASP A 472 -6.34 18.25 -0.54
C ASP A 472 -5.19 18.68 -1.45
N GLY A 473 -4.98 17.95 -2.56
CA GLY A 473 -3.95 18.27 -3.55
C GLY A 473 -4.30 19.45 -4.45
N ASP A 474 -3.28 19.97 -5.08
CA ASP A 474 -3.36 21.09 -6.01
C ASP A 474 -3.21 20.63 -7.48
N VAL A 475 -3.78 21.40 -8.42
CA VAL A 475 -3.47 21.25 -9.84
C VAL A 475 -2.06 21.78 -10.09
N ARG A 476 -1.18 20.96 -10.63
CA ARG A 476 0.23 21.28 -10.86
C ARG A 476 0.43 21.83 -12.27
N PHE A 477 0.32 23.13 -12.40
CA PHE A 477 0.52 23.81 -13.68
C PHE A 477 1.96 23.76 -14.18
N ASP A 478 2.92 23.54 -13.30
CA ASP A 478 4.35 23.42 -13.62
C ASP A 478 4.70 22.13 -14.37
N VAL A 479 3.80 21.14 -14.41
CA VAL A 479 3.94 19.92 -15.22
C VAL A 479 3.12 19.98 -16.52
N LEU A 480 2.38 21.04 -16.78
CA LEU A 480 1.46 21.20 -17.91
C LEU A 480 1.95 22.27 -18.89
N THR A 481 1.60 22.10 -20.16
CA THR A 481 1.75 23.09 -21.24
C THR A 481 0.45 23.20 -22.02
N GLY A 482 0.45 23.94 -23.14
CA GLY A 482 -0.68 24.02 -24.04
C GLY A 482 -1.98 24.49 -23.40
N GLU A 483 -3.10 23.93 -23.85
CA GLU A 483 -4.45 24.31 -23.40
C GLU A 483 -4.66 24.07 -21.91
N PRO A 484 -4.25 22.92 -21.31
CA PRO A 484 -4.43 22.68 -19.88
C PRO A 484 -3.70 23.69 -18.99
N ALA A 485 -2.53 24.18 -19.41
CA ALA A 485 -1.77 25.18 -18.64
C ALA A 485 -2.42 26.59 -18.66
N GLU A 486 -3.20 26.90 -19.70
CA GLU A 486 -3.83 28.22 -19.90
C GLU A 486 -5.25 28.27 -19.28
N GLN A 487 -5.89 27.13 -19.04
CA GLN A 487 -7.23 27.07 -18.51
C GLN A 487 -7.25 27.36 -17.00
N SER A 488 -8.33 27.99 -16.55
CA SER A 488 -8.58 28.13 -15.11
C SER A 488 -9.18 26.83 -14.56
N ILE A 489 -8.82 26.48 -13.33
CA ILE A 489 -9.41 25.32 -12.65
C ILE A 489 -10.92 25.51 -12.52
N GLU A 490 -11.71 24.64 -13.14
CA GLU A 490 -13.11 24.53 -12.86
C GLU A 490 -13.30 23.68 -11.60
N ARG A 491 -14.10 24.14 -10.63
CA ARG A 491 -14.37 23.41 -9.39
C ARG A 491 -15.70 22.68 -9.48
N GLY A 492 -15.66 21.39 -9.17
CA GLY A 492 -16.82 20.50 -9.08
C GLY A 492 -17.30 20.34 -7.63
N PRO A 493 -18.46 19.72 -7.44
CA PRO A 493 -18.95 19.39 -6.10
C PRO A 493 -18.02 18.43 -5.38
N PRO A 494 -18.04 18.41 -4.01
CA PRO A 494 -17.29 17.43 -3.25
C PRO A 494 -17.72 16.01 -3.63
N THR A 495 -16.77 15.08 -3.65
CA THR A 495 -17.05 13.67 -3.92
C THR A 495 -17.76 13.05 -2.73
N ALA A 496 -18.97 12.56 -2.97
CA ALA A 496 -19.86 12.08 -1.92
C ALA A 496 -19.21 10.97 -1.08
N THR A 497 -19.35 11.06 0.24
CA THR A 497 -19.04 9.99 1.16
C THR A 497 -20.02 8.84 0.94
N VAL A 498 -19.54 7.69 0.49
CA VAL A 498 -20.39 6.50 0.29
C VAL A 498 -20.37 5.68 1.56
N THR A 499 -21.55 5.43 2.14
CA THR A 499 -21.67 4.44 3.23
C THR A 499 -21.62 3.06 2.57
N ARG A 500 -20.54 2.31 2.76
CA ARG A 500 -20.31 1.01 2.10
C ARG A 500 -20.59 -0.15 3.06
N ARG A 501 -20.87 -1.33 2.52
CA ARG A 501 -21.06 -2.56 3.31
C ARG A 501 -19.68 -3.14 3.68
N ARG A 502 -19.48 -3.54 4.92
CA ARG A 502 -18.35 -4.38 5.32
C ARG A 502 -18.47 -5.73 4.61
N GLY A 503 -17.40 -6.21 3.98
CA GLY A 503 -17.53 -7.44 3.24
C GLY A 503 -16.31 -8.32 3.00
N ALA A 504 -15.10 -7.82 3.00
CA ALA A 504 -13.95 -8.59 2.51
C ALA A 504 -12.77 -8.75 3.50
N GLY A 505 -12.93 -8.36 4.76
CA GLY A 505 -11.83 -8.31 5.73
C GLY A 505 -11.06 -9.64 5.91
N GLU A 506 -11.74 -10.80 5.96
CA GLU A 506 -11.06 -12.10 6.06
C GLU A 506 -10.20 -12.44 4.82
N GLU A 507 -10.66 -12.06 3.61
CA GLU A 507 -9.90 -12.26 2.37
C GLU A 507 -8.67 -11.35 2.30
N VAL A 508 -8.79 -10.13 2.82
CA VAL A 508 -7.68 -9.19 2.93
C VAL A 508 -6.59 -9.77 3.83
N GLU A 509 -6.96 -10.25 5.01
CA GLU A 509 -6.02 -10.84 5.97
C GLU A 509 -5.30 -12.06 5.40
N GLU A 510 -6.02 -12.98 4.73
CA GLU A 510 -5.42 -14.16 4.09
C GLU A 510 -4.38 -13.75 3.04
N THR A 511 -4.73 -12.78 2.19
CA THR A 511 -3.82 -12.32 1.14
C THR A 511 -2.60 -11.57 1.70
N LEU A 512 -2.77 -10.76 2.75
CA LEU A 512 -1.65 -10.06 3.39
C LEU A 512 -0.64 -11.03 3.99
N ARG A 513 -1.08 -12.16 4.55
CA ARG A 513 -0.18 -13.24 5.00
C ARG A 513 0.55 -13.88 3.83
N GLU A 514 -0.15 -14.21 2.73
CA GLU A 514 0.48 -14.80 1.54
C GLU A 514 1.53 -13.89 0.91
N LEU A 515 1.37 -12.58 1.00
CA LEU A 515 2.28 -11.57 0.46
C LEU A 515 3.42 -11.20 1.44
N GLY A 516 3.37 -11.67 2.70
CA GLY A 516 4.37 -11.39 3.72
C GLY A 516 4.21 -10.03 4.42
N TYR A 517 3.06 -9.36 4.28
CA TYR A 517 2.75 -8.11 5.00
C TYR A 517 2.30 -8.37 6.44
N MET A 518 2.05 -9.62 6.81
CA MET A 518 1.72 -10.06 8.17
C MET A 518 2.68 -11.18 8.57
N GLU A 519 3.43 -10.97 9.64
CA GLU A 519 4.30 -11.99 10.25
C GLU A 519 3.53 -13.05 11.03
#